data_dd7d133fd2a014b6bf5f890bce8e1054
#
_entry.id   dd7d133fd2a014b6bf5f890bce8e1054
#
_cell.length_a   1.000
_cell.length_b   1.000
_cell.length_c   1.000
_cell.angle_alpha   90.00
_cell.angle_beta   90.00
_cell.angle_gamma   90.00
#
_symmetry.space_group_name_H-M   'P 1'
#
loop_
_entity.id
_entity.type
_entity.pdbx_description
1 polymer ?
#
loop_
_entity_poly.entity_id
_entity_poly.type
_entity_poly.pdbx_seq_one_letter_code
_entity_poly.pdbx_strand_id
1 'polypeptide(L)'
;MVTSSRKKTEQLTLLALLTALVAVLAYFGGFIKIGGLASISLTLIPVVIGAALCGPYAGAWLGGVSGAVFFLTADAAFWFGLSIPGTVITVLLKGILAGLCGGLVYRLLEQKNRYVAVITAAIVCPVVNTGIFLVGCVIFFLDTVRDFAAAEGISVFAYLILFFVGLNFVFELLTNILLSPTILRVLNIRKKNN
;
A
#
# COMPACT_ATOMS: atom_id res chain seq x y z
N MET A 1 -30.48 -14.04 15.42
CA MET A 1 -29.89 -14.42 14.12
C MET A 1 -29.83 -13.29 13.09
N VAL A 2 -30.82 -12.40 13.00
CA VAL A 2 -30.89 -11.28 12.03
C VAL A 2 -29.74 -10.27 12.16
N THR A 3 -29.27 -9.97 13.37
CA THR A 3 -28.20 -8.99 13.63
C THR A 3 -26.81 -9.42 13.11
N SER A 4 -26.50 -10.71 13.10
CA SER A 4 -25.19 -11.21 12.60
C SER A 4 -25.11 -11.14 11.06
N SER A 5 -26.19 -11.44 10.37
CA SER A 5 -26.27 -11.36 8.90
C SER A 5 -26.14 -9.91 8.42
N ARG A 6 -26.82 -8.96 9.09
CA ARG A 6 -26.75 -7.54 8.76
C ARG A 6 -25.34 -6.98 8.90
N LYS A 7 -24.61 -7.32 9.97
CA LYS A 7 -23.22 -6.90 10.17
C LYS A 7 -22.27 -7.41 9.07
N LYS A 8 -22.46 -8.66 8.63
CA LYS A 8 -21.69 -9.23 7.52
C LYS A 8 -21.96 -8.51 6.22
N THR A 9 -23.22 -8.20 5.90
CA THR A 9 -23.61 -7.46 4.70
C THR A 9 -23.01 -6.06 4.71
N GLU A 10 -23.07 -5.33 5.83
CA GLU A 10 -22.45 -4.01 5.97
C GLU A 10 -20.93 -4.04 5.78
N GLN A 11 -20.24 -5.07 6.28
CA GLN A 11 -18.80 -5.24 6.06
C GLN A 11 -18.48 -5.53 4.59
N LEU A 12 -19.26 -6.38 3.93
CA LEU A 12 -19.08 -6.69 2.51
C LEU A 12 -19.32 -5.46 1.64
N THR A 13 -20.37 -4.69 1.91
CA THR A 13 -20.66 -3.44 1.18
C THR A 13 -19.52 -2.43 1.34
N LEU A 14 -19.02 -2.27 2.56
CA LEU A 14 -17.90 -1.38 2.82
C LEU A 14 -16.63 -1.84 2.10
N LEU A 15 -16.33 -3.14 2.16
CA LEU A 15 -15.18 -3.72 1.47
C LEU A 15 -15.30 -3.53 -0.05
N ALA A 16 -16.48 -3.69 -0.63
CA ALA A 16 -16.73 -3.45 -2.05
C ALA A 16 -16.50 -1.97 -2.43
N LEU A 17 -17.00 -1.02 -1.62
CA LEU A 17 -16.75 0.40 -1.82
C LEU A 17 -15.26 0.77 -1.73
N LEU A 18 -14.56 0.23 -0.72
CA LEU A 18 -13.13 0.44 -0.59
C LEU A 18 -12.34 -0.21 -1.72
N THR A 19 -12.77 -1.38 -2.21
CA THR A 19 -12.17 -2.04 -3.39
C THR A 19 -12.27 -1.16 -4.63
N ALA A 20 -13.46 -0.59 -4.88
CA ALA A 20 -13.65 0.34 -6.00
C ALA A 20 -12.79 1.61 -5.84
N LEU A 21 -12.73 2.17 -4.64
CA LEU A 21 -11.89 3.34 -4.35
C LEU A 21 -10.41 3.03 -4.56
N VAL A 22 -9.91 1.88 -4.07
CA VAL A 22 -8.54 1.44 -4.29
C VAL A 22 -8.25 1.26 -5.78
N ALA A 23 -9.16 0.65 -6.53
CA ALA A 23 -8.98 0.45 -7.96
C ALA A 23 -8.85 1.78 -8.71
N VAL A 24 -9.73 2.74 -8.41
CA VAL A 24 -9.68 4.09 -9.00
C VAL A 24 -8.36 4.79 -8.63
N LEU A 25 -8.00 4.82 -7.35
CA LEU A 25 -6.77 5.48 -6.90
C LEU A 25 -5.51 4.78 -7.43
N ALA A 26 -5.51 3.46 -7.58
CA ALA A 26 -4.38 2.73 -8.15
C ALA A 26 -4.20 3.04 -9.64
N TYR A 27 -5.29 3.12 -10.39
CA TYR A 27 -5.23 3.44 -11.81
C TYR A 27 -4.78 4.87 -12.07
N PHE A 28 -5.38 5.84 -11.36
CA PHE A 28 -5.05 7.27 -11.52
C PHE A 28 -3.80 7.70 -10.77
N GLY A 29 -3.41 7.00 -9.70
CA GLY A 29 -2.21 7.31 -8.91
C GLY A 29 -0.91 7.24 -9.72
N GLY A 30 -0.84 6.43 -10.76
CA GLY A 30 0.29 6.36 -11.70
C GLY A 30 0.57 7.66 -12.46
N PHE A 31 -0.39 8.59 -12.52
CA PHE A 31 -0.20 9.89 -13.15
C PHE A 31 0.53 10.91 -12.26
N ILE A 32 0.60 10.66 -10.93
CA ILE A 32 1.27 11.56 -9.99
C ILE A 32 2.69 11.05 -9.74
N LYS A 33 3.63 11.50 -10.55
CA LYS A 33 5.05 11.12 -10.44
C LYS A 33 5.85 12.22 -9.74
N ILE A 34 6.62 11.83 -8.73
CA ILE A 34 7.60 12.70 -8.08
C ILE A 34 8.97 12.04 -8.24
N GLY A 35 9.90 12.73 -8.90
CA GLY A 35 11.25 12.21 -9.12
C GLY A 35 11.42 11.21 -10.28
N GLY A 36 10.45 11.11 -11.20
CA GLY A 36 10.61 10.46 -12.51
C GLY A 36 10.16 8.99 -12.58
N LEU A 37 10.61 8.09 -11.73
CA LEU A 37 10.35 6.64 -11.85
C LEU A 37 9.32 6.09 -10.84
N ALA A 38 9.04 6.81 -9.77
CA ALA A 38 8.13 6.35 -8.73
C ALA A 38 6.85 7.19 -8.65
N SER A 39 5.72 6.53 -8.58
CA SER A 39 4.40 7.15 -8.40
C SER A 39 3.96 7.07 -6.94
N ILE A 40 3.31 8.14 -6.45
CA ILE A 40 2.79 8.16 -5.07
C ILE A 40 1.61 7.21 -4.95
N SER A 41 1.69 6.27 -4.01
CA SER A 41 0.65 5.29 -3.76
C SER A 41 -0.39 5.79 -2.75
N LEU A 42 -1.34 6.62 -3.19
CA LEU A 42 -2.47 7.05 -2.36
C LEU A 42 -3.39 5.89 -1.96
N THR A 43 -3.22 4.74 -2.57
CA THR A 43 -4.01 3.53 -2.31
C THR A 43 -3.78 2.94 -0.92
N LEU A 44 -2.65 3.24 -0.27
CA LEU A 44 -2.35 2.72 1.06
C LEU A 44 -3.31 3.25 2.13
N ILE A 45 -3.89 4.45 1.93
CA ILE A 45 -4.87 5.04 2.85
C ILE A 45 -6.14 4.18 2.96
N PRO A 46 -6.88 3.92 1.87
CA PRO A 46 -8.05 3.04 1.95
C PRO A 46 -7.70 1.59 2.31
N VAL A 47 -6.48 1.13 2.01
CA VAL A 47 -5.98 -0.19 2.47
C VAL A 47 -5.91 -0.23 4.00
N VAL A 48 -5.33 0.78 4.65
CA VAL A 48 -5.27 0.89 6.13
C VAL A 48 -6.67 1.03 6.72
N ILE A 49 -7.55 1.83 6.12
CA ILE A 49 -8.96 1.96 6.55
C ILE A 49 -9.67 0.60 6.49
N GLY A 50 -9.55 -0.11 5.38
CA GLY A 50 -10.16 -1.42 5.19
C GLY A 50 -9.62 -2.47 6.14
N ALA A 51 -8.32 -2.47 6.37
CA ALA A 51 -7.65 -3.34 7.33
C ALA A 51 -8.14 -3.07 8.77
N ALA A 52 -8.32 -1.80 9.14
CA ALA A 52 -8.82 -1.41 10.46
C ALA A 52 -10.30 -1.73 10.67
N LEU A 53 -11.15 -1.57 9.62
CA LEU A 53 -12.60 -1.75 9.71
C LEU A 53 -13.07 -3.19 9.48
N CYS A 54 -12.41 -3.91 8.57
CA CYS A 54 -12.82 -5.23 8.11
C CYS A 54 -11.81 -6.33 8.47
N GLY A 55 -10.68 -5.95 9.07
CA GLY A 55 -9.64 -6.86 9.53
C GLY A 55 -8.45 -7.03 8.57
N PRO A 56 -7.37 -7.71 9.03
CA PRO A 56 -6.11 -7.82 8.28
C PRO A 56 -6.25 -8.47 6.89
N TYR A 57 -7.13 -9.46 6.76
CA TYR A 57 -7.38 -10.11 5.47
C TYR A 57 -8.04 -9.18 4.45
N ALA A 58 -8.90 -8.26 4.91
CA ALA A 58 -9.46 -7.22 4.05
C ALA A 58 -8.38 -6.24 3.58
N GLY A 59 -7.42 -5.91 4.45
CA GLY A 59 -6.22 -5.14 4.07
C GLY A 59 -5.40 -5.85 3.01
N ALA A 60 -5.13 -7.16 3.19
CA ALA A 60 -4.43 -7.98 2.20
C ALA A 60 -5.16 -8.02 0.84
N TRP A 61 -6.48 -8.18 0.86
CA TRP A 61 -7.32 -8.12 -0.35
C TRP A 61 -7.19 -6.78 -1.07
N LEU A 62 -7.38 -5.67 -0.36
CA LEU A 62 -7.28 -4.33 -0.95
C LEU A 62 -5.89 -4.03 -1.50
N GLY A 63 -4.83 -4.46 -0.80
CA GLY A 63 -3.46 -4.38 -1.28
C GLY A 63 -3.21 -5.22 -2.53
N GLY A 64 -3.79 -6.43 -2.59
CA GLY A 64 -3.77 -7.29 -3.78
C GLY A 64 -4.49 -6.67 -4.97
N VAL A 65 -5.67 -6.06 -4.74
CA VAL A 65 -6.41 -5.31 -5.78
C VAL A 65 -5.59 -4.14 -6.30
N SER A 66 -4.94 -3.38 -5.41
CA SER A 66 -4.04 -2.29 -5.83
C SER A 66 -2.93 -2.80 -6.74
N GLY A 67 -2.30 -3.93 -6.39
CA GLY A 67 -1.28 -4.57 -7.21
C GLY A 67 -1.82 -5.08 -8.56
N ALA A 68 -3.02 -5.67 -8.57
CA ALA A 68 -3.64 -6.15 -9.81
C ALA A 68 -3.98 -4.99 -10.76
N VAL A 69 -4.51 -3.89 -10.24
CA VAL A 69 -4.82 -2.69 -11.03
C VAL A 69 -3.55 -2.02 -11.57
N PHE A 70 -2.44 -2.07 -10.83
CA PHE A 70 -1.16 -1.56 -11.33
C PHE A 70 -0.79 -2.16 -12.68
N PHE A 71 -1.10 -3.43 -12.95
CA PHE A 71 -0.80 -4.08 -14.23
C PHE A 71 -1.54 -3.47 -15.43
N LEU A 72 -2.56 -2.66 -15.20
CA LEU A 72 -3.31 -1.93 -16.22
C LEU A 72 -2.75 -0.52 -16.47
N THR A 73 -1.73 -0.10 -15.72
CA THR A 73 -1.12 1.23 -15.85
C THR A 73 0.03 1.22 -16.85
N ALA A 74 0.35 2.40 -17.39
CA ALA A 74 1.49 2.57 -18.30
C ALA A 74 2.83 2.21 -17.62
N ASP A 75 2.96 2.43 -16.31
CA ASP A 75 4.16 2.10 -15.57
C ASP A 75 4.43 0.60 -15.53
N ALA A 76 3.40 -0.23 -15.56
CA ALA A 76 3.55 -1.68 -15.60
C ALA A 76 4.27 -2.15 -16.88
N ALA A 77 4.06 -1.49 -18.01
CA ALA A 77 4.71 -1.85 -19.27
C ALA A 77 6.24 -1.80 -19.17
N PHE A 78 6.79 -0.78 -18.50
CA PHE A 78 8.23 -0.68 -18.24
C PHE A 78 8.75 -1.88 -17.44
N TRP A 79 8.10 -2.20 -16.31
CA TRP A 79 8.52 -3.30 -15.43
C TRP A 79 8.32 -4.68 -16.08
N PHE A 80 7.27 -4.86 -16.89
CA PHE A 80 7.05 -6.08 -17.67
C PHE A 80 8.11 -6.28 -18.74
N GLY A 81 8.62 -5.19 -19.34
CA GLY A 81 9.74 -5.25 -20.27
C GLY A 81 11.04 -5.78 -19.66
N LEU A 82 11.22 -5.63 -18.34
CA LEU A 82 12.39 -6.14 -17.61
C LEU A 82 12.21 -7.60 -17.19
N SER A 83 11.10 -7.92 -16.52
CA SER A 83 10.78 -9.28 -16.08
C SER A 83 9.29 -9.39 -15.73
N ILE A 84 8.54 -10.16 -16.51
CA ILE A 84 7.11 -10.40 -16.24
C ILE A 84 6.93 -11.10 -14.88
N PRO A 85 7.58 -12.26 -14.60
CA PRO A 85 7.37 -12.94 -13.32
C PRO A 85 7.85 -12.11 -12.13
N GLY A 86 8.98 -11.41 -12.27
CA GLY A 86 9.52 -10.54 -11.22
C GLY A 86 8.55 -9.41 -10.88
N THR A 87 7.97 -8.77 -11.88
CA THR A 87 6.98 -7.69 -11.70
C THR A 87 5.72 -8.20 -11.02
N VAL A 88 5.15 -9.31 -11.50
CA VAL A 88 3.91 -9.86 -10.93
C VAL A 88 4.10 -10.23 -9.46
N ILE A 89 5.17 -10.97 -9.16
CA ILE A 89 5.47 -11.41 -7.79
C ILE A 89 5.70 -10.20 -6.89
N THR A 90 6.57 -9.28 -7.27
CA THR A 90 6.93 -8.12 -6.45
C THR A 90 5.72 -7.23 -6.18
N VAL A 91 4.94 -6.88 -7.21
CA VAL A 91 3.82 -5.96 -7.10
C VAL A 91 2.67 -6.54 -6.28
N LEU A 92 2.34 -7.82 -6.47
CA LEU A 92 1.30 -8.46 -5.66
C LEU A 92 1.74 -8.65 -4.22
N LEU A 93 2.96 -9.15 -3.99
CA LEU A 93 3.45 -9.37 -2.63
C LEU A 93 3.56 -8.08 -1.84
N LYS A 94 4.10 -7.00 -2.42
CA LYS A 94 4.22 -5.72 -1.70
C LYS A 94 2.86 -5.19 -1.24
N GLY A 95 1.83 -5.26 -2.11
CA GLY A 95 0.49 -4.80 -1.77
C GLY A 95 -0.19 -5.68 -0.73
N ILE A 96 -0.21 -7.00 -0.95
CA ILE A 96 -0.83 -7.98 -0.04
C ILE A 96 -0.19 -7.91 1.35
N LEU A 97 1.14 -7.95 1.44
CA LEU A 97 1.85 -7.95 2.71
C LEU A 97 1.76 -6.62 3.42
N ALA A 98 1.79 -5.50 2.69
CA ALA A 98 1.60 -4.17 3.29
C ALA A 98 0.22 -4.05 3.97
N GLY A 99 -0.84 -4.45 3.28
CA GLY A 99 -2.19 -4.43 3.83
C GLY A 99 -2.39 -5.42 4.98
N LEU A 100 -1.81 -6.63 4.86
CA LEU A 100 -1.85 -7.64 5.92
C LEU A 100 -1.12 -7.18 7.18
N CYS A 101 0.14 -6.74 7.05
CA CYS A 101 0.95 -6.30 8.18
C CYS A 101 0.37 -5.05 8.86
N GLY A 102 -0.06 -4.05 8.07
CA GLY A 102 -0.74 -2.87 8.60
C GLY A 102 -2.00 -3.24 9.41
N GLY A 103 -2.81 -4.17 8.89
CA GLY A 103 -3.99 -4.67 9.58
C GLY A 103 -3.71 -5.49 10.83
N LEU A 104 -2.66 -6.32 10.81
CA LEU A 104 -2.23 -7.09 11.99
C LEU A 104 -1.75 -6.16 13.10
N VAL A 105 -0.92 -5.19 12.78
CA VAL A 105 -0.41 -4.20 13.76
C VAL A 105 -1.56 -3.38 14.33
N TYR A 106 -2.49 -2.92 13.47
CA TYR A 106 -3.68 -2.24 13.97
C TYR A 106 -4.44 -3.09 14.99
N ARG A 107 -4.75 -4.35 14.65
CA ARG A 107 -5.50 -5.28 15.50
C ARG A 107 -4.81 -5.56 16.83
N LEU A 108 -3.48 -5.65 16.84
CA LEU A 108 -2.70 -5.89 18.04
C LEU A 108 -2.71 -4.69 19.00
N LEU A 109 -2.74 -3.47 18.47
CA LEU A 109 -2.62 -2.25 19.24
C LEU A 109 -3.96 -1.58 19.58
N GLU A 110 -5.04 -1.88 18.82
CA GLU A 110 -6.34 -1.21 19.00
C GLU A 110 -6.95 -1.41 20.39
N GLN A 111 -6.64 -2.53 21.05
CA GLN A 111 -7.11 -2.83 22.40
C GLN A 111 -6.47 -1.95 23.47
N LYS A 112 -5.21 -1.50 23.24
CA LYS A 112 -4.48 -0.64 24.16
C LYS A 112 -4.74 0.84 23.89
N ASN A 113 -4.55 1.27 22.66
CA ASN A 113 -4.76 2.65 22.24
C ASN A 113 -5.05 2.72 20.73
N ARG A 114 -6.26 3.13 20.39
CA ARG A 114 -6.71 3.21 18.99
C ARG A 114 -5.95 4.24 18.16
N TYR A 115 -5.55 5.36 18.79
CA TYR A 115 -4.74 6.38 18.12
C TYR A 115 -3.37 5.82 17.73
N VAL A 116 -2.71 5.17 18.67
CA VAL A 116 -1.43 4.51 18.44
C VAL A 116 -1.57 3.42 17.37
N ALA A 117 -2.63 2.63 17.43
CA ALA A 117 -2.89 1.57 16.45
C ALA A 117 -2.98 2.11 15.01
N VAL A 118 -3.74 3.19 14.80
CA VAL A 118 -3.89 3.80 13.46
C VAL A 118 -2.57 4.39 12.98
N ILE A 119 -1.88 5.17 13.81
CA ILE A 119 -0.60 5.79 13.42
C ILE A 119 0.43 4.72 13.10
N THR A 120 0.56 3.68 13.93
CA THR A 120 1.52 2.60 13.69
C THR A 120 1.18 1.81 12.42
N ALA A 121 -0.09 1.52 12.17
CA ALA A 121 -0.53 0.86 10.93
C ALA A 121 -0.23 1.74 9.70
N ALA A 122 -0.46 3.06 9.79
CA ALA A 122 -0.17 4.03 8.74
C ALA A 122 1.33 4.16 8.43
N ILE A 123 2.20 3.85 9.37
CA ILE A 123 3.65 3.79 9.19
C ILE A 123 4.08 2.42 8.64
N VAL A 124 3.59 1.34 9.23
CA VAL A 124 4.00 -0.03 8.87
C VAL A 124 3.59 -0.37 7.44
N CYS A 125 2.42 0.07 7.00
CA CYS A 125 1.92 -0.22 5.66
C CYS A 125 2.87 0.27 4.55
N PRO A 126 3.28 1.54 4.46
CA PRO A 126 4.25 2.00 3.47
C PRO A 126 5.65 1.42 3.67
N VAL A 127 6.09 1.20 4.92
CA VAL A 127 7.40 0.57 5.19
C VAL A 127 7.46 -0.84 4.59
N VAL A 128 6.44 -1.66 4.81
CA VAL A 128 6.38 -3.01 4.23
C VAL A 128 6.24 -2.94 2.72
N ASN A 129 5.40 -2.04 2.19
CA ASN A 129 5.22 -1.87 0.75
C ASN A 129 6.55 -1.55 0.04
N THR A 130 7.27 -0.55 0.53
CA THR A 130 8.56 -0.15 -0.02
C THR A 130 9.66 -1.19 0.23
N GLY A 131 9.68 -1.79 1.42
CA GLY A 131 10.65 -2.84 1.76
C GLY A 131 10.55 -4.06 0.84
N ILE A 132 9.35 -4.57 0.58
CA ILE A 132 9.13 -5.68 -0.35
C ILE A 132 9.49 -5.28 -1.79
N PHE A 133 9.18 -4.05 -2.19
CA PHE A 133 9.58 -3.53 -3.49
C PHE A 133 11.11 -3.52 -3.66
N LEU A 134 11.86 -3.04 -2.67
CA LEU A 134 13.32 -3.03 -2.70
C LEU A 134 13.90 -4.45 -2.75
N VAL A 135 13.34 -5.37 -1.98
CA VAL A 135 13.72 -6.80 -2.04
C VAL A 135 13.49 -7.36 -3.45
N GLY A 136 12.34 -7.05 -4.04
CA GLY A 136 12.03 -7.42 -5.43
C GLY A 136 13.02 -6.83 -6.44
N CYS A 137 13.43 -5.57 -6.27
CA CYS A 137 14.45 -4.93 -7.09
C CYS A 137 15.80 -5.67 -7.02
N VAL A 138 16.21 -6.08 -5.84
CA VAL A 138 17.47 -6.82 -5.65
C VAL A 138 17.40 -8.24 -6.22
N ILE A 139 16.24 -8.91 -6.14
CA ILE A 139 16.11 -10.31 -6.59
C ILE A 139 15.89 -10.39 -8.11
N PHE A 140 15.03 -9.54 -8.68
CA PHE A 140 14.55 -9.69 -10.05
C PHE A 140 15.08 -8.64 -11.02
N PHE A 141 15.55 -7.48 -10.53
CA PHE A 141 15.88 -6.32 -11.36
C PHE A 141 17.27 -5.75 -11.08
N LEU A 142 18.14 -6.53 -10.41
CA LEU A 142 19.44 -6.04 -9.93
C LEU A 142 20.33 -5.52 -11.07
N ASP A 143 20.35 -6.18 -12.23
CA ASP A 143 21.20 -5.78 -13.36
C ASP A 143 20.73 -4.42 -13.92
N THR A 144 19.42 -4.25 -14.09
CA THR A 144 18.86 -2.95 -14.51
C THR A 144 19.14 -1.85 -13.50
N VAL A 145 19.03 -2.15 -12.19
CA VAL A 145 19.37 -1.17 -11.15
C VAL A 145 20.85 -0.82 -11.17
N ARG A 146 21.74 -1.78 -11.47
CA ARG A 146 23.18 -1.52 -11.65
C ARG A 146 23.45 -0.60 -12.84
N ASP A 147 22.78 -0.84 -13.96
CA ASP A 147 22.93 0.00 -15.15
C ASP A 147 22.49 1.45 -14.88
N PHE A 148 21.37 1.62 -14.19
CA PHE A 148 20.89 2.95 -13.78
C PHE A 148 21.84 3.63 -12.78
N ALA A 149 22.33 2.90 -11.78
CA ALA A 149 23.29 3.43 -10.82
C ALA A 149 24.61 3.84 -11.48
N ALA A 150 25.10 3.04 -12.44
CA ALA A 150 26.28 3.34 -13.22
C ALA A 150 26.10 4.59 -14.10
N ALA A 151 24.93 4.75 -14.72
CA ALA A 151 24.60 5.94 -15.51
C ALA A 151 24.62 7.23 -14.69
N GLU A 152 24.21 7.17 -13.40
CA GLU A 152 24.25 8.29 -12.46
C GLU A 152 25.60 8.41 -11.71
N GLY A 153 26.53 7.49 -11.93
CA GLY A 153 27.85 7.49 -11.28
C GLY A 153 27.83 7.22 -9.76
N ILE A 154 26.80 6.53 -9.27
CA ILE A 154 26.61 6.25 -7.85
C ILE A 154 26.54 4.73 -7.58
N SER A 155 26.65 4.35 -6.30
CA SER A 155 26.49 2.94 -5.92
C SER A 155 25.04 2.47 -6.05
N VAL A 156 24.83 1.16 -6.29
CA VAL A 156 23.50 0.52 -6.34
C VAL A 156 22.68 0.83 -5.10
N PHE A 157 23.31 0.79 -3.93
CA PHE A 157 22.64 1.09 -2.66
C PHE A 157 22.18 2.53 -2.60
N ALA A 158 23.03 3.48 -3.01
CA ALA A 158 22.68 4.89 -3.07
C ALA A 158 21.53 5.13 -4.06
N TYR A 159 21.54 4.46 -5.23
CA TYR A 159 20.47 4.57 -6.20
C TYR A 159 19.14 4.07 -5.63
N LEU A 160 19.10 2.90 -5.01
CA LEU A 160 17.91 2.35 -4.36
C LEU A 160 17.32 3.31 -3.31
N ILE A 161 18.19 3.89 -2.47
CA ILE A 161 17.75 4.80 -1.40
C ILE A 161 17.28 6.14 -1.97
N LEU A 162 18.03 6.74 -2.89
CA LEU A 162 17.71 8.08 -3.39
C LEU A 162 16.51 8.10 -4.33
N PHE A 163 16.41 7.13 -5.24
CA PHE A 163 15.41 7.13 -6.31
C PHE A 163 14.15 6.31 -5.97
N PHE A 164 14.27 5.18 -5.26
CA PHE A 164 13.12 4.34 -4.95
C PHE A 164 12.55 4.55 -3.54
N VAL A 165 13.40 4.78 -2.54
CA VAL A 165 12.93 5.14 -1.18
C VAL A 165 12.68 6.64 -1.11
N GLY A 166 13.62 7.43 -1.48
CA GLY A 166 13.70 8.89 -1.52
C GLY A 166 12.41 9.67 -1.27
N LEU A 167 12.07 10.56 -2.17
CA LEU A 167 10.88 11.41 -2.05
C LEU A 167 9.58 10.63 -2.04
N ASN A 168 9.48 9.53 -2.82
CA ASN A 168 8.25 8.76 -2.93
C ASN A 168 7.82 8.14 -1.58
N PHE A 169 8.73 7.45 -0.90
CA PHE A 169 8.45 6.86 0.41
C PHE A 169 8.14 7.93 1.47
N VAL A 170 8.88 9.04 1.46
CA VAL A 170 8.64 10.15 2.39
C VAL A 170 7.24 10.74 2.18
N PHE A 171 6.83 10.97 0.93
CA PHE A 171 5.49 11.45 0.62
C PHE A 171 4.40 10.44 1.00
N GLU A 172 4.58 9.16 0.71
CA GLU A 172 3.64 8.11 1.14
C GLU A 172 3.50 8.08 2.67
N LEU A 173 4.62 8.10 3.39
CA LEU A 173 4.63 8.09 4.83
C LEU A 173 3.95 9.32 5.43
N LEU A 174 4.33 10.51 4.95
CA LEU A 174 3.73 11.78 5.39
C LEU A 174 2.23 11.81 5.12
N THR A 175 1.80 11.41 3.92
CA THR A 175 0.38 11.39 3.54
C THR A 175 -0.42 10.43 4.42
N ASN A 176 0.10 9.24 4.70
CA ASN A 176 -0.54 8.28 5.59
C ASN A 176 -0.63 8.80 7.04
N ILE A 177 0.42 9.44 7.56
CA ILE A 177 0.42 10.03 8.91
C ILE A 177 -0.54 11.21 8.98
N LEU A 178 -0.50 12.14 8.02
CA LEU A 178 -1.38 13.32 7.97
C LEU A 178 -2.85 12.94 7.86
N LEU A 179 -3.17 11.83 7.19
CA LEU A 179 -4.55 11.34 7.07
C LEU A 179 -4.98 10.39 8.19
N SER A 180 -4.08 10.02 9.10
CA SER A 180 -4.39 9.20 10.28
C SER A 180 -5.55 9.77 11.13
N PRO A 181 -5.68 11.10 11.39
CA PRO A 181 -6.83 11.66 12.11
C PRO A 181 -8.14 11.44 11.35
N THR A 182 -8.13 11.49 10.02
CA THR A 182 -9.30 11.21 9.18
C THR A 182 -9.71 9.73 9.29
N ILE A 183 -8.73 8.82 9.25
CA ILE A 183 -8.95 7.39 9.48
C ILE A 183 -9.61 7.17 10.85
N LEU A 184 -9.08 7.79 11.89
CA LEU A 184 -9.65 7.72 13.24
C LEU A 184 -11.09 8.23 13.31
N ARG A 185 -11.39 9.34 12.62
CA ARG A 185 -12.74 9.90 12.58
C ARG A 185 -13.73 8.91 11.95
N VAL A 186 -13.38 8.32 10.82
CA VAL A 186 -14.19 7.28 10.15
C VAL A 186 -14.43 6.08 11.07
N LEU A 187 -13.39 5.60 11.75
CA LEU A 187 -13.47 4.49 12.70
C LEU A 187 -14.37 4.79 13.90
N ASN A 188 -14.34 6.04 14.41
CA ASN A 188 -15.14 6.44 15.56
C ASN A 188 -16.63 6.63 15.21
N ILE A 189 -16.95 7.17 14.03
CA ILE A 189 -18.34 7.28 13.55
C ILE A 189 -18.98 5.91 13.47
N ARG A 190 -18.27 4.93 12.91
CA ARG A 190 -18.79 3.55 12.78
C ARG A 190 -19.03 2.87 14.13
N LYS A 191 -18.15 3.11 15.11
CA LYS A 191 -18.33 2.54 16.46
C LYS A 191 -19.53 3.12 17.19
N LYS A 192 -19.91 4.38 16.89
CA LYS A 192 -21.07 5.02 17.51
C LYS A 192 -22.41 4.50 16.94
N ASN A 193 -22.37 3.96 15.70
CA ASN A 193 -23.56 3.46 15.00
C ASN A 193 -23.76 1.93 15.12
N ASN A 194 -22.87 1.22 15.82
CA ASN A 194 -22.93 -0.23 16.14
C ASN A 194 -23.12 -0.46 17.64
#